data_8397dce5f7df420ce9331b810b4b251f
#
_entry.id   8397dce5f7df420ce9331b810b4b251f
#
_cell.length_a   1.000
_cell.length_b   1.000
_cell.length_c   1.000
_cell.angle_alpha   90.00
_cell.angle_beta   90.00
_cell.angle_gamma   90.00
#
_symmetry.space_group_name_H-M   'P 1'
#
loop_
_entity.id
_entity.type
_entity.pdbx_description
1 polymer ?
#
loop_
_entity_poly.entity_id
_entity_poly.type
_entity_poly.pdbx_seq_one_letter_code
_entity_poly.pdbx_strand_id
1 'polypeptide(L)'
;FEKQLSAQNFPESYKVLLRKLHAEHPNWIFKAVHTNLNWNDVVKNEVNVQGRVNNLVNCTSYSPNYGWRSQTVGYNYKTDSYSSYDGSTWFAASDDLVKYYLDPRTYMSSASSMFAFEKLSYDSSQTRSGVEAILSGSFMHNAHPTGSTTTYSSMIITAAQKSGVSPYHIASRIKQEVGG
;
A
#
# COMPACT_ATOMS: atom_id res chain seq x y z
N PHE A 1 -2.89 -18.23 -18.24
CA PHE A 1 -2.23 -17.45 -17.19
C PHE A 1 -0.71 -17.65 -17.22
N GLU A 2 -0.19 -18.89 -17.27
CA GLU A 2 1.27 -19.18 -17.28
C GLU A 2 2.02 -18.48 -18.42
N LYS A 3 1.43 -18.43 -19.63
CA LYS A 3 2.00 -17.70 -20.76
C LYS A 3 2.12 -16.18 -20.47
N GLN A 4 1.16 -15.63 -19.75
CA GLN A 4 1.18 -14.20 -19.35
C GLN A 4 2.30 -13.92 -18.32
N LEU A 5 2.44 -14.77 -17.31
CA LEU A 5 3.51 -14.65 -16.32
C LEU A 5 4.90 -14.73 -16.96
N SER A 6 5.08 -15.68 -17.88
CA SER A 6 6.35 -15.89 -18.59
C SER A 6 6.67 -14.70 -19.52
N ALA A 7 5.67 -14.21 -20.27
CA ALA A 7 5.86 -13.08 -21.18
C ALA A 7 6.22 -11.78 -20.47
N GLN A 8 5.87 -11.62 -19.19
CA GLN A 8 6.16 -10.45 -18.40
C GLN A 8 7.41 -10.58 -17.51
N ASN A 9 8.14 -11.69 -17.62
CA ASN A 9 9.39 -11.92 -16.89
C ASN A 9 9.28 -11.76 -15.37
N PHE A 10 8.15 -12.17 -14.78
CA PHE A 10 8.05 -12.22 -13.32
C PHE A 10 9.09 -13.16 -12.73
N PRO A 11 9.79 -12.78 -11.66
CA PRO A 11 10.65 -13.70 -10.91
C PRO A 11 9.88 -14.92 -10.44
N GLU A 12 10.50 -16.11 -10.42
CA GLU A 12 9.84 -17.36 -9.99
C GLU A 12 9.26 -17.25 -8.57
N SER A 13 9.95 -16.54 -7.66
CA SER A 13 9.47 -16.31 -6.29
C SER A 13 8.15 -15.51 -6.23
N TYR A 14 7.82 -14.72 -7.25
CA TYR A 14 6.55 -14.00 -7.35
C TYR A 14 5.45 -14.86 -7.96
N LYS A 15 5.79 -15.70 -8.93
CA LYS A 15 4.83 -16.53 -9.67
C LYS A 15 4.01 -17.45 -8.75
N VAL A 16 4.60 -17.98 -7.69
CA VAL A 16 3.90 -18.82 -6.71
C VAL A 16 2.74 -18.04 -6.06
N LEU A 17 2.99 -16.81 -5.62
CA LEU A 17 1.99 -15.95 -4.99
C LEU A 17 0.93 -15.48 -5.99
N LEU A 18 1.36 -15.12 -7.19
CA LEU A 18 0.45 -14.69 -8.26
C LEU A 18 -0.49 -15.82 -8.71
N ARG A 19 -0.01 -17.08 -8.74
CA ARG A 19 -0.87 -18.26 -9.02
C ARG A 19 -1.95 -18.42 -7.96
N LYS A 20 -1.60 -18.23 -6.68
CA LYS A 20 -2.57 -18.30 -5.59
C LYS A 20 -3.64 -17.21 -5.74
N LEU A 21 -3.22 -15.97 -5.92
CA LEU A 21 -4.15 -14.83 -6.13
C LEU A 21 -5.03 -15.02 -7.37
N HIS A 22 -4.47 -15.55 -8.47
CA HIS A 22 -5.25 -15.80 -9.68
C HIS A 22 -6.26 -16.93 -9.50
N ALA A 23 -5.95 -17.96 -8.70
CA ALA A 23 -6.90 -19.02 -8.38
C ALA A 23 -8.10 -18.49 -7.57
N GLU A 24 -7.87 -17.55 -6.67
CA GLU A 24 -8.92 -16.88 -5.88
C GLU A 24 -9.67 -15.81 -6.71
N HIS A 25 -8.97 -15.16 -7.64
CA HIS A 25 -9.47 -14.03 -8.46
C HIS A 25 -9.12 -14.21 -9.94
N PRO A 26 -9.80 -15.14 -10.67
CA PRO A 26 -9.40 -15.52 -12.03
C PRO A 26 -9.48 -14.37 -13.06
N ASN A 27 -10.25 -13.33 -12.76
CA ASN A 27 -10.40 -12.16 -13.63
C ASN A 27 -9.31 -11.08 -13.41
N TRP A 28 -8.44 -11.26 -12.43
CA TRP A 28 -7.37 -10.31 -12.19
C TRP A 28 -6.27 -10.43 -13.23
N ILE A 29 -5.77 -9.29 -13.68
CA ILE A 29 -4.67 -9.18 -14.62
C ILE A 29 -3.46 -8.64 -13.88
N PHE A 30 -2.38 -9.41 -13.86
CA PHE A 30 -1.12 -8.99 -13.23
C PHE A 30 -0.16 -8.49 -14.31
N LYS A 31 0.40 -7.29 -14.09
CA LYS A 31 1.40 -6.68 -14.96
C LYS A 31 2.70 -6.46 -14.19
N ALA A 32 3.82 -6.85 -14.77
CA ALA A 32 5.12 -6.56 -14.21
C ALA A 32 5.54 -5.12 -14.55
N VAL A 33 6.03 -4.39 -13.56
CA VAL A 33 6.70 -3.10 -13.74
C VAL A 33 8.17 -3.32 -13.44
N HIS A 34 9.01 -3.24 -14.47
CA HIS A 34 10.46 -3.42 -14.35
C HIS A 34 11.09 -2.06 -14.05
N THR A 35 11.52 -1.85 -12.82
CA THR A 35 12.16 -0.59 -12.38
C THR A 35 13.60 -0.47 -12.85
N ASN A 36 14.25 -1.58 -13.20
CA ASN A 36 15.68 -1.69 -13.50
C ASN A 36 16.60 -1.20 -12.35
N LEU A 37 16.06 -1.13 -11.14
CA LEU A 37 16.82 -0.76 -9.96
C LEU A 37 17.48 -2.00 -9.34
N ASN A 38 18.70 -1.82 -8.83
CA ASN A 38 19.36 -2.84 -8.05
C ASN A 38 18.76 -2.89 -6.64
N TRP A 39 18.35 -4.08 -6.20
CA TRP A 39 17.73 -4.26 -4.88
C TRP A 39 18.63 -3.79 -3.73
N ASN A 40 19.92 -4.13 -3.77
CA ASN A 40 20.83 -3.76 -2.69
C ASN A 40 21.05 -2.24 -2.62
N ASP A 41 21.06 -1.57 -3.76
CA ASP A 41 21.16 -0.11 -3.80
C ASP A 41 19.91 0.56 -3.27
N VAL A 42 18.71 0.04 -3.61
CA VAL A 42 17.46 0.53 -3.05
C VAL A 42 17.45 0.36 -1.53
N VAL A 43 17.73 -0.83 -1.03
CA VAL A 43 17.78 -1.09 0.42
C VAL A 43 18.79 -0.17 1.11
N LYS A 44 20.00 -0.02 0.57
CA LYS A 44 21.05 0.85 1.12
C LYS A 44 20.60 2.31 1.22
N ASN A 45 19.81 2.79 0.28
CA ASN A 45 19.30 4.15 0.27
C ASN A 45 18.11 4.35 1.22
N GLU A 46 17.32 3.31 1.46
CA GLU A 46 16.08 3.37 2.28
C GLU A 46 16.32 3.08 3.76
N VAL A 47 17.27 2.20 4.11
CA VAL A 47 17.55 1.90 5.52
C VAL A 47 18.06 3.12 6.29
N ASN A 48 17.75 3.13 7.58
CA ASN A 48 18.24 4.15 8.48
C ASN A 48 19.74 4.00 8.72
N VAL A 49 20.44 5.11 8.74
CA VAL A 49 21.86 5.17 9.11
C VAL A 49 22.09 6.32 10.09
N GLN A 50 23.19 6.29 10.82
CA GLN A 50 23.54 7.37 11.74
C GLN A 50 23.55 8.72 11.01
N GLY A 51 22.77 9.67 11.53
CA GLY A 51 22.61 11.00 10.91
C GLY A 51 21.53 11.09 9.82
N ARG A 52 20.89 9.96 9.41
CA ARG A 52 19.81 9.95 8.44
C ARG A 52 18.75 8.90 8.83
N VAL A 53 17.61 9.37 9.30
CA VAL A 53 16.46 8.52 9.65
C VAL A 53 15.34 8.76 8.66
N ASN A 54 15.16 7.84 7.71
CA ASN A 54 14.16 7.91 6.66
C ASN A 54 12.86 7.21 7.03
N ASN A 55 12.97 6.12 7.80
CA ASN A 55 11.85 5.22 8.07
C ASN A 55 11.66 5.06 9.57
N LEU A 56 10.44 5.31 10.03
CA LEU A 56 10.05 5.18 11.43
C LEU A 56 9.08 4.02 11.62
N VAL A 57 9.09 3.45 12.81
CA VAL A 57 8.10 2.48 13.28
C VAL A 57 7.41 3.00 14.53
N ASN A 58 6.07 2.99 14.51
CA ASN A 58 5.28 3.33 15.68
C ASN A 58 5.12 2.09 16.57
N CYS A 59 5.60 2.16 17.78
CA CYS A 59 5.44 1.09 18.74
C CYS A 59 5.55 1.58 20.20
N THR A 60 4.94 0.81 21.09
CA THR A 60 5.13 0.89 22.54
C THR A 60 5.81 -0.37 23.03
N SER A 61 6.20 -0.44 24.29
CA SER A 61 6.82 -1.64 24.90
C SER A 61 5.95 -2.90 24.80
N TYR A 62 4.64 -2.74 24.62
CA TYR A 62 3.67 -3.83 24.47
C TYR A 62 3.25 -4.08 23.02
N SER A 63 3.77 -3.30 22.09
CA SER A 63 3.44 -3.42 20.66
C SER A 63 4.13 -4.65 20.04
N PRO A 64 3.46 -5.40 19.15
CA PRO A 64 4.12 -6.41 18.32
C PRO A 64 5.30 -5.85 17.51
N ASN A 65 5.28 -4.56 17.24
CA ASN A 65 6.34 -3.87 16.49
C ASN A 65 7.57 -3.52 17.34
N TYR A 66 7.57 -3.84 18.62
CA TYR A 66 8.66 -3.46 19.53
C TYR A 66 10.03 -3.97 19.05
N GLY A 67 10.09 -5.19 18.54
CA GLY A 67 11.30 -5.80 17.98
C GLY A 67 11.73 -5.25 16.61
N TRP A 68 10.91 -4.40 15.98
CA TRP A 68 11.21 -3.81 14.67
C TRP A 68 11.94 -2.47 14.74
N ARG A 69 12.33 -2.04 15.92
CA ARG A 69 13.18 -0.85 16.11
C ARG A 69 14.61 -1.15 15.73
N SER A 70 15.29 -0.16 15.18
CA SER A 70 16.70 -0.28 14.83
C SER A 70 17.58 -0.43 16.06
N GLN A 71 18.49 -1.38 16.06
CA GLN A 71 19.53 -1.56 17.06
C GLN A 71 20.83 -0.83 16.70
N THR A 72 20.89 -0.19 15.55
CA THR A 72 22.06 0.54 15.06
C THR A 72 21.84 2.05 15.04
N VAL A 73 20.58 2.48 14.97
CA VAL A 73 20.20 3.89 14.91
C VAL A 73 19.22 4.21 16.06
N GLY A 74 19.61 5.14 16.90
CA GLY A 74 18.78 5.56 18.03
C GLY A 74 18.76 4.59 19.23
N TYR A 75 19.54 3.52 19.20
CA TYR A 75 19.67 2.59 20.33
C TYR A 75 20.93 2.90 21.14
N ASN A 76 20.76 2.93 22.46
CA ASN A 76 21.84 3.08 23.42
C ASN A 76 22.03 1.77 24.21
N TYR A 77 23.05 1.01 23.85
CA TYR A 77 23.36 -0.29 24.48
C TYR A 77 23.79 -0.21 25.94
N LYS A 78 24.24 0.96 26.42
CA LYS A 78 24.65 1.14 27.83
C LYS A 78 23.48 1.25 28.77
N THR A 79 22.36 1.78 28.28
CA THR A 79 21.15 2.03 29.05
C THR A 79 19.98 1.18 28.61
N ASP A 80 20.17 0.32 27.60
CA ASP A 80 19.12 -0.49 26.96
C ASP A 80 17.89 0.37 26.60
N SER A 81 18.12 1.50 25.97
CA SER A 81 17.07 2.44 25.65
C SER A 81 17.08 2.88 24.19
N TYR A 82 15.94 3.33 23.71
CA TYR A 82 15.75 3.81 22.33
C TYR A 82 15.36 5.29 22.32
N SER A 83 15.99 6.06 21.47
CA SER A 83 15.60 7.44 21.20
C SER A 83 14.40 7.47 20.23
N SER A 84 13.34 8.18 20.59
CA SER A 84 12.25 8.47 19.65
C SER A 84 12.62 9.63 18.73
N TYR A 85 12.04 9.64 17.53
CA TYR A 85 12.29 10.64 16.49
C TYR A 85 11.07 11.50 16.20
N ASP A 86 9.87 10.97 16.48
CA ASP A 86 8.61 11.71 16.35
C ASP A 86 7.66 11.28 17.47
N GLY A 87 7.32 12.21 18.33
CA GLY A 87 6.58 11.89 19.56
C GLY A 87 7.30 10.85 20.44
N SER A 88 6.56 10.20 21.34
CA SER A 88 7.12 9.23 22.29
C SER A 88 7.15 7.79 21.77
N THR A 89 6.49 7.49 20.66
CA THR A 89 6.27 6.12 20.17
C THR A 89 6.87 5.82 18.79
N TRP A 90 7.46 6.81 18.11
CA TRP A 90 8.04 6.65 16.80
C TRP A 90 9.56 6.53 16.87
N PHE A 91 10.07 5.37 16.50
CA PHE A 91 11.49 5.01 16.57
C PHE A 91 12.05 4.73 15.18
N ALA A 92 13.37 4.79 15.02
CA ALA A 92 13.99 4.34 13.77
C ALA A 92 13.64 2.87 13.50
N ALA A 93 13.13 2.58 12.31
CA ALA A 93 12.82 1.22 11.89
C ALA A 93 14.09 0.41 11.64
N SER A 94 14.05 -0.89 11.94
CA SER A 94 15.15 -1.81 11.61
C SER A 94 15.27 -2.01 10.10
N ASP A 95 16.45 -2.40 9.66
CA ASP A 95 16.71 -2.73 8.25
C ASP A 95 15.78 -3.85 7.74
N ASP A 96 15.47 -4.81 8.59
CA ASP A 96 14.59 -5.92 8.23
C ASP A 96 13.15 -5.48 8.03
N LEU A 97 12.67 -4.53 8.85
CA LEU A 97 11.35 -3.94 8.64
C LEU A 97 11.30 -3.15 7.33
N VAL A 98 12.32 -2.35 7.04
CA VAL A 98 12.40 -1.60 5.77
C VAL A 98 12.40 -2.57 4.59
N LYS A 99 13.23 -3.62 4.60
CA LYS A 99 13.24 -4.66 3.56
C LYS A 99 11.89 -5.35 3.40
N TYR A 100 11.22 -5.66 4.51
CA TYR A 100 9.91 -6.29 4.51
C TYR A 100 8.88 -5.46 3.75
N TYR A 101 8.83 -4.15 3.99
CA TYR A 101 7.88 -3.26 3.30
C TYR A 101 8.31 -2.86 1.88
N LEU A 102 9.60 -2.95 1.54
CA LEU A 102 10.08 -2.77 0.18
C LEU A 102 9.84 -3.99 -0.71
N ASP A 103 9.72 -5.19 -0.13
CA ASP A 103 9.53 -6.42 -0.90
C ASP A 103 8.08 -6.53 -1.41
N PRO A 104 7.84 -6.50 -2.74
CA PRO A 104 6.49 -6.63 -3.28
C PRO A 104 5.78 -7.91 -2.86
N ARG A 105 6.50 -9.00 -2.55
CA ARG A 105 5.92 -10.27 -2.12
C ARG A 105 5.15 -10.17 -0.81
N THR A 106 5.51 -9.22 0.05
CA THR A 106 4.78 -8.93 1.29
C THR A 106 3.31 -8.60 1.00
N TYR A 107 3.06 -7.86 -0.06
CA TYR A 107 1.71 -7.44 -0.47
C TYR A 107 0.97 -8.48 -1.31
N MET A 108 1.68 -9.48 -1.84
CA MET A 108 1.07 -10.57 -2.61
C MET A 108 0.51 -11.69 -1.73
N SER A 109 0.57 -11.55 -0.41
CA SER A 109 0.12 -12.56 0.55
C SER A 109 -1.41 -12.69 0.64
N SER A 110 -2.15 -11.64 0.29
CA SER A 110 -3.61 -11.61 0.28
C SER A 110 -4.16 -10.68 -0.79
N ALA A 111 -5.44 -10.88 -1.14
CA ALA A 111 -6.16 -10.00 -2.05
C ALA A 111 -6.18 -8.55 -1.55
N SER A 112 -6.45 -8.33 -0.27
CA SER A 112 -6.53 -6.98 0.32
C SER A 112 -5.19 -6.24 0.28
N SER A 113 -4.09 -6.92 0.59
CA SER A 113 -2.76 -6.28 0.54
C SER A 113 -2.28 -6.03 -0.88
N MET A 114 -2.71 -6.86 -1.86
CA MET A 114 -2.36 -6.67 -3.27
C MET A 114 -2.91 -5.37 -3.87
N PHE A 115 -3.94 -4.78 -3.29
CA PHE A 115 -4.44 -3.46 -3.71
C PHE A 115 -3.41 -2.33 -3.57
N ALA A 116 -2.31 -2.51 -2.81
CA ALA A 116 -1.18 -1.59 -2.81
C ALA A 116 -0.57 -1.39 -4.22
N PHE A 117 -0.76 -2.37 -5.12
CA PHE A 117 -0.30 -2.34 -6.51
C PHE A 117 -1.43 -2.16 -7.53
N GLU A 118 -2.61 -1.74 -7.09
CA GLU A 118 -3.70 -1.49 -8.03
C GLU A 118 -3.28 -0.45 -9.08
N LYS A 119 -3.67 -0.71 -10.32
CA LYS A 119 -3.48 0.24 -11.42
C LYS A 119 -4.26 1.52 -11.12
N LEU A 120 -3.58 2.65 -11.02
CA LEU A 120 -4.18 3.94 -10.69
C LEU A 120 -4.89 4.62 -11.86
N SER A 121 -4.78 4.11 -13.08
CA SER A 121 -5.49 4.65 -14.24
C SER A 121 -6.94 4.15 -14.29
N TYR A 122 -7.82 4.98 -14.86
CA TYR A 122 -9.21 4.61 -15.11
C TYR A 122 -9.34 3.32 -15.91
N ASP A 123 -10.28 2.47 -15.52
CA ASP A 123 -10.70 1.28 -16.26
C ASP A 123 -12.23 1.18 -16.22
N SER A 124 -12.85 0.85 -17.37
CA SER A 124 -14.31 0.77 -17.48
C SER A 124 -14.95 -0.39 -16.69
N SER A 125 -14.14 -1.36 -16.24
CA SER A 125 -14.60 -2.43 -15.34
C SER A 125 -14.80 -1.96 -13.90
N GLN A 126 -14.24 -0.80 -13.54
CA GLN A 126 -14.41 -0.17 -12.23
C GLN A 126 -15.78 0.53 -12.16
N THR A 127 -16.68 -0.06 -11.40
CA THR A 127 -18.10 0.29 -11.43
C THR A 127 -18.52 1.28 -10.32
N ARG A 128 -19.67 1.93 -10.49
CA ARG A 128 -20.28 2.76 -9.44
C ARG A 128 -20.60 1.95 -8.19
N SER A 129 -21.05 0.70 -8.33
CA SER A 129 -21.31 -0.18 -7.17
C SER A 129 -20.04 -0.49 -6.38
N GLY A 130 -18.89 -0.64 -7.07
CA GLY A 130 -17.59 -0.77 -6.39
C GLY A 130 -17.19 0.50 -5.65
N VAL A 131 -17.44 1.68 -6.22
CA VAL A 131 -17.24 2.96 -5.52
C VAL A 131 -18.13 3.05 -4.28
N GLU A 132 -19.43 2.69 -4.37
CA GLU A 132 -20.31 2.66 -3.22
C GLU A 132 -19.83 1.70 -2.13
N ALA A 133 -19.32 0.52 -2.49
CA ALA A 133 -18.75 -0.41 -1.53
C ALA A 133 -17.54 0.20 -0.77
N ILE A 134 -16.68 0.94 -1.46
CA ILE A 134 -15.56 1.66 -0.84
C ILE A 134 -16.07 2.75 0.10
N LEU A 135 -17.09 3.51 -0.30
CA LEU A 135 -17.68 4.58 0.50
C LEU A 135 -18.53 4.08 1.70
N SER A 136 -18.77 2.78 1.80
CA SER A 136 -19.53 2.19 2.92
C SER A 136 -18.97 2.63 4.28
N GLY A 137 -19.86 3.03 5.18
CA GLY A 137 -19.50 3.55 6.51
C GLY A 137 -19.07 5.02 6.52
N SER A 138 -19.10 5.72 5.39
CA SER A 138 -18.90 7.17 5.32
C SER A 138 -20.21 7.91 5.03
N PHE A 139 -20.24 9.23 5.26
CA PHE A 139 -21.39 10.08 4.93
C PHE A 139 -21.72 10.13 3.43
N MET A 140 -20.80 9.68 2.58
CA MET A 140 -20.94 9.70 1.12
C MET A 140 -21.67 8.47 0.58
N HIS A 141 -21.83 7.41 1.40
CA HIS A 141 -22.44 6.15 0.97
C HIS A 141 -23.92 6.33 0.63
N ASN A 142 -24.32 5.99 -0.59
CA ASN A 142 -25.68 6.16 -1.10
C ASN A 142 -26.25 7.58 -0.93
N ALA A 143 -25.40 8.59 -0.87
CA ALA A 143 -25.76 9.97 -0.58
C ALA A 143 -25.38 10.93 -1.72
N HIS A 144 -25.87 12.12 -1.65
CA HIS A 144 -25.53 13.22 -2.56
C HIS A 144 -25.27 14.52 -1.76
N PRO A 145 -24.49 15.45 -2.31
CA PRO A 145 -24.29 16.77 -1.69
C PRO A 145 -25.62 17.52 -1.55
N THR A 146 -25.71 18.41 -0.55
CA THR A 146 -26.86 19.28 -0.37
C THR A 146 -27.14 20.08 -1.65
N GLY A 147 -28.40 20.05 -2.09
CA GLY A 147 -28.82 20.74 -3.32
C GLY A 147 -28.49 20.00 -4.62
N SER A 148 -27.94 18.79 -4.56
CA SER A 148 -27.67 17.95 -5.73
C SER A 148 -28.55 16.70 -5.74
N THR A 149 -28.92 16.23 -6.94
CA THR A 149 -29.57 14.91 -7.16
C THR A 149 -28.55 13.86 -7.61
N THR A 150 -27.31 14.26 -7.85
CA THR A 150 -26.23 13.37 -8.28
C THR A 150 -25.48 12.83 -7.07
N THR A 151 -25.35 11.51 -6.96
CA THR A 151 -24.65 10.86 -5.84
C THR A 151 -23.16 11.10 -5.89
N TYR A 152 -22.51 11.04 -4.72
CA TYR A 152 -21.04 11.11 -4.62
C TYR A 152 -20.35 10.06 -5.49
N SER A 153 -20.85 8.83 -5.51
CA SER A 153 -20.32 7.77 -6.36
C SER A 153 -20.40 8.09 -7.85
N SER A 154 -21.52 8.67 -8.31
CA SER A 154 -21.67 9.10 -9.71
C SER A 154 -20.72 10.26 -10.06
N MET A 155 -20.52 11.19 -9.14
CA MET A 155 -19.54 12.28 -9.32
C MET A 155 -18.12 11.75 -9.42
N ILE A 156 -17.75 10.77 -8.57
CA ILE A 156 -16.43 10.13 -8.58
C ILE A 156 -16.20 9.39 -9.90
N ILE A 157 -17.18 8.62 -10.40
CA ILE A 157 -17.08 7.95 -11.71
C ILE A 157 -16.87 8.99 -12.83
N THR A 158 -17.65 10.08 -12.82
CA THR A 158 -17.51 11.14 -13.84
C THR A 158 -16.14 11.80 -13.78
N ALA A 159 -15.64 12.09 -12.58
CA ALA A 159 -14.31 12.66 -12.37
C ALA A 159 -13.21 11.70 -12.85
N ALA A 160 -13.33 10.41 -12.53
CA ALA A 160 -12.42 9.36 -12.96
C ALA A 160 -12.33 9.26 -14.49
N GLN A 161 -13.47 9.26 -15.17
CA GLN A 161 -13.53 9.24 -16.63
C GLN A 161 -12.84 10.45 -17.27
N LYS A 162 -13.04 11.63 -16.69
CA LYS A 162 -12.44 12.88 -17.20
C LYS A 162 -10.95 12.98 -16.92
N SER A 163 -10.50 12.49 -15.77
CA SER A 163 -9.10 12.60 -15.34
C SER A 163 -8.23 11.43 -15.78
N GLY A 164 -8.83 10.30 -16.19
CA GLY A 164 -8.12 9.06 -16.45
C GLY A 164 -7.59 8.34 -15.22
N VAL A 165 -8.08 8.72 -14.01
CA VAL A 165 -7.66 8.13 -12.73
C VAL A 165 -8.70 7.10 -12.27
N SER A 166 -8.25 6.01 -11.63
CA SER A 166 -9.11 4.97 -11.05
C SER A 166 -10.17 5.57 -10.11
N PRO A 167 -11.47 5.33 -10.33
CA PRO A 167 -12.52 5.79 -9.41
C PRO A 167 -12.40 5.14 -8.03
N TYR A 168 -11.84 3.95 -7.93
CA TYR A 168 -11.60 3.27 -6.66
C TYR A 168 -10.49 3.96 -5.86
N HIS A 169 -9.41 4.39 -6.56
CA HIS A 169 -8.36 5.18 -5.94
C HIS A 169 -8.92 6.53 -5.45
N ILE A 170 -9.68 7.25 -6.28
CA ILE A 170 -10.29 8.53 -5.89
C ILE A 170 -11.18 8.36 -4.66
N ALA A 171 -12.08 7.37 -4.67
CA ALA A 171 -12.99 7.09 -3.56
C ALA A 171 -12.25 6.75 -2.26
N SER A 172 -11.23 5.90 -2.35
CA SER A 172 -10.41 5.49 -1.19
C SER A 172 -9.68 6.68 -0.58
N ARG A 173 -9.09 7.55 -1.41
CA ARG A 173 -8.38 8.75 -0.93
C ARG A 173 -9.33 9.74 -0.29
N ILE A 174 -10.46 10.03 -0.92
CA ILE A 174 -11.46 10.95 -0.34
C ILE A 174 -11.96 10.39 1.00
N LYS A 175 -12.30 9.09 1.06
CA LYS A 175 -12.76 8.48 2.31
C LYS A 175 -11.70 8.55 3.41
N GLN A 176 -10.44 8.33 3.09
CA GLN A 176 -9.32 8.42 4.04
C GLN A 176 -9.21 9.82 4.65
N GLU A 177 -9.39 10.87 3.84
CA GLU A 177 -9.19 12.25 4.28
C GLU A 177 -10.39 12.85 5.01
N VAL A 178 -11.62 12.50 4.60
CA VAL A 178 -12.84 13.21 5.07
C VAL A 178 -14.01 12.28 5.40
N GLY A 179 -13.88 11.00 5.24
CA GLY A 179 -15.01 10.06 5.29
C GLY A 179 -15.20 9.31 6.61
N GLY A 180 -14.35 9.55 7.59
CA GLY A 180 -14.40 8.90 8.91
C GLY A 180 -15.27 9.63 9.90
#